data_edd01559315d012a1f1c0ad8a8b13670
#
_entry.id   edd01559315d012a1f1c0ad8a8b13670
#
_cell.length_a   1.000
_cell.length_b   1.000
_cell.length_c   1.000
_cell.angle_alpha   90.00
_cell.angle_beta   90.00
_cell.angle_gamma   90.00
#
_symmetry.space_group_name_H-M   'P 1'
#
loop_
_entity.id
_entity.type
_entity.pdbx_description
1 polymer ?
#
loop_
_entity_poly.entity_id
_entity_poly.type
_entity_poly.pdbx_seq_one_letter_code
_entity_poly.pdbx_strand_id
1 'polypeptide(L)'
;MPLSTAELAERARAAGRLGIDTEFMGEGRYQPLLCLIQIALDDGQGGADVVVLDPLTEDIDYEPLAEVLADPDVEVVLHAARQDVALLRRDWGRPIRNVFDTQVAAGFAGMRAQLGYEPLLKETLGVRLRKSASFTRWDDRPLTEEQLGYAREDVLHLLQVADALQRRLDELGRLEWAREECRAFEDVDDRRDLDTVFGKLPRVNSLEPAQRAVARELVEWREEAARASDRPVSGVLHDSALVEIAKRRPRDVERLRQIRGLSDATLHRRGRSIIDAVARGRARDPIPVDGVRPTQPDAEDSPLIALGEALVRTRAMEAGLAYELIAARADLQRIVTSMREGGREPDVRTLQGWRRELVGQELLELLDGRRTLRVGPERRIEVNGHNGHGPGR
;
A
#
# COMPACT_ATOMS: atom_id res chain seq x y z
N MET A 1 -36.07 12.25 -4.82
CA MET A 1 -35.69 11.10 -3.97
C MET A 1 -34.19 10.88 -4.19
N PRO A 2 -33.44 10.44 -3.20
CA PRO A 2 -32.05 10.06 -3.47
C PRO A 2 -32.02 8.94 -4.52
N LEU A 3 -30.99 8.96 -5.39
CA LEU A 3 -30.80 7.93 -6.41
C LEU A 3 -30.56 6.57 -5.73
N SER A 4 -31.14 5.51 -6.25
CA SER A 4 -30.84 4.14 -5.83
C SER A 4 -29.44 3.71 -6.30
N THR A 5 -28.86 2.71 -5.67
CA THR A 5 -27.56 2.14 -6.09
C THR A 5 -27.61 1.59 -7.52
N ALA A 6 -28.75 1.08 -7.97
CA ALA A 6 -28.97 0.65 -9.35
C ALA A 6 -28.91 1.83 -10.34
N GLU A 7 -29.57 2.96 -10.03
CA GLU A 7 -29.51 4.18 -10.86
C GLU A 7 -28.10 4.78 -10.88
N LEU A 8 -27.38 4.76 -9.76
CA LEU A 8 -25.96 5.17 -9.71
C LEU A 8 -25.11 4.29 -10.61
N ALA A 9 -25.31 2.98 -10.55
CA ALA A 9 -24.59 2.01 -11.36
C ALA A 9 -24.84 2.18 -12.87
N GLU A 10 -26.10 2.42 -13.26
CA GLU A 10 -26.44 2.70 -14.67
C GLU A 10 -25.78 3.99 -15.17
N ARG A 11 -25.81 5.04 -14.39
CA ARG A 11 -25.15 6.32 -14.75
C ARG A 11 -23.65 6.17 -14.86
N ALA A 12 -23.01 5.43 -13.94
CA ALA A 12 -21.57 5.17 -13.99
C ALA A 12 -21.18 4.39 -15.25
N ARG A 13 -21.94 3.34 -15.61
CA ARG A 13 -21.73 2.60 -16.86
C ARG A 13 -21.93 3.47 -18.11
N ALA A 14 -22.97 4.30 -18.12
CA ALA A 14 -23.24 5.19 -19.23
C ALA A 14 -22.14 6.26 -19.42
N ALA A 15 -21.57 6.75 -18.31
CA ALA A 15 -20.45 7.70 -18.34
C ALA A 15 -19.08 7.01 -18.54
N GLY A 16 -18.99 5.69 -18.36
CA GLY A 16 -17.74 4.93 -18.38
C GLY A 16 -16.82 5.21 -17.17
N ARG A 17 -17.31 5.93 -16.15
CA ARG A 17 -16.51 6.26 -14.97
C ARG A 17 -17.34 6.73 -13.78
N LEU A 18 -16.75 6.66 -12.57
CA LEU A 18 -17.23 7.30 -11.35
C LEU A 18 -16.06 7.71 -10.47
N GLY A 19 -16.31 8.71 -9.61
CA GLY A 19 -15.42 9.02 -8.49
C GLY A 19 -15.96 8.38 -7.21
N ILE A 20 -15.09 7.88 -6.34
CA ILE A 20 -15.51 7.30 -5.06
C ILE A 20 -14.48 7.61 -3.99
N ASP A 21 -14.97 7.83 -2.78
CA ASP A 21 -14.19 7.98 -1.56
C ASP A 21 -14.91 7.31 -0.39
N THR A 22 -14.23 7.02 0.72
CA THR A 22 -14.81 6.40 1.89
C THR A 22 -14.35 7.05 3.19
N GLU A 23 -15.27 7.10 4.16
CA GLU A 23 -14.91 7.41 5.54
C GLU A 23 -15.06 6.18 6.42
N PHE A 24 -14.08 5.93 7.28
CA PHE A 24 -14.03 4.73 8.10
C PHE A 24 -13.40 4.96 9.48
N MET A 25 -13.73 4.06 10.42
CA MET A 25 -13.19 4.06 11.77
C MET A 25 -12.33 2.83 12.01
N GLY A 26 -11.01 3.03 12.06
CA GLY A 26 -10.03 1.96 12.37
C GLY A 26 -9.53 1.96 13.81
N GLU A 27 -9.70 3.06 14.55
CA GLU A 27 -9.19 3.17 15.92
C GLU A 27 -9.90 2.22 16.87
N GLY A 28 -9.12 1.44 17.60
CA GLY A 28 -9.65 0.49 18.59
C GLY A 28 -10.26 -0.79 18.01
N ARG A 29 -10.28 -0.98 16.69
CA ARG A 29 -10.88 -2.13 15.99
C ARG A 29 -9.84 -3.07 15.40
N TYR A 30 -10.26 -4.30 15.15
CA TYR A 30 -9.46 -5.27 14.39
C TYR A 30 -9.43 -4.93 12.90
N GLN A 31 -10.58 -4.61 12.35
CA GLN A 31 -10.75 -4.13 10.97
C GLN A 31 -11.45 -2.77 10.98
N PRO A 32 -11.12 -1.86 10.05
CA PRO A 32 -11.82 -0.61 9.91
C PRO A 32 -13.31 -0.82 9.64
N LEU A 33 -14.16 -0.02 10.28
CA LEU A 33 -15.60 0.02 10.04
C LEU A 33 -15.87 1.05 8.95
N LEU A 34 -16.50 0.65 7.85
CA LEU A 34 -16.98 1.55 6.82
C LEU A 34 -18.14 2.40 7.38
N CYS A 35 -18.01 3.72 7.32
CA CYS A 35 -18.96 4.65 7.92
C CYS A 35 -19.71 5.49 6.89
N LEU A 36 -19.05 5.87 5.79
CA LEU A 36 -19.68 6.60 4.69
C LEU A 36 -19.04 6.19 3.36
N ILE A 37 -19.79 6.34 2.28
CA ILE A 37 -19.34 6.20 0.91
C ILE A 37 -19.80 7.43 0.15
N GLN A 38 -18.88 8.10 -0.52
CA GLN A 38 -19.15 9.23 -1.38
C GLN A 38 -18.97 8.81 -2.83
N ILE A 39 -19.94 9.12 -3.68
CA ILE A 39 -19.91 8.81 -5.11
C ILE A 39 -20.09 10.09 -5.90
N ALA A 40 -19.19 10.35 -6.84
CA ALA A 40 -19.29 11.42 -7.80
C ALA A 40 -19.58 10.85 -9.19
N LEU A 41 -20.62 11.35 -9.85
CA LEU A 41 -20.98 11.02 -11.21
C LEU A 41 -20.96 12.28 -12.07
N ASP A 42 -20.55 12.17 -13.32
CA ASP A 42 -20.58 13.29 -14.25
C ASP A 42 -22.00 13.85 -14.38
N ASP A 43 -22.16 15.18 -14.26
CA ASP A 43 -23.45 15.88 -14.36
C ASP A 43 -23.79 16.27 -15.82
N GLY A 44 -22.91 15.96 -16.77
CA GLY A 44 -23.05 16.33 -18.19
C GLY A 44 -22.79 17.83 -18.47
N GLN A 45 -22.38 18.60 -17.48
CA GLN A 45 -22.10 20.04 -17.59
C GLN A 45 -20.66 20.39 -17.19
N GLY A 46 -19.83 19.37 -16.97
CA GLY A 46 -18.44 19.50 -16.54
C GLY A 46 -18.26 19.61 -15.01
N GLY A 47 -19.31 19.30 -14.25
CA GLY A 47 -19.30 19.16 -12.79
C GLY A 47 -19.57 17.71 -12.37
N ALA A 48 -19.96 17.52 -11.13
CA ALA A 48 -20.34 16.22 -10.61
C ALA A 48 -21.59 16.27 -9.71
N ASP A 49 -22.48 15.32 -9.91
CA ASP A 49 -23.53 14.99 -8.95
C ASP A 49 -22.90 14.13 -7.85
N VAL A 50 -22.99 14.57 -6.60
CA VAL A 50 -22.44 13.85 -5.46
C VAL A 50 -23.55 13.20 -4.63
N VAL A 51 -23.41 11.90 -4.43
CA VAL A 51 -24.27 11.10 -3.54
C VAL A 51 -23.45 10.59 -2.37
N VAL A 52 -24.01 10.69 -1.16
CA VAL A 52 -23.43 10.14 0.07
C VAL A 52 -24.33 9.01 0.54
N LEU A 53 -23.75 7.84 0.75
CA LEU A 53 -24.43 6.65 1.27
C LEU A 53 -23.97 6.40 2.71
N ASP A 54 -24.90 6.08 3.60
CA ASP A 54 -24.64 5.84 5.02
C ASP A 54 -24.90 4.37 5.40
N PRO A 55 -23.88 3.50 5.34
CA PRO A 55 -24.03 2.08 5.65
C PRO A 55 -24.41 1.78 7.10
N LEU A 56 -24.32 2.76 8.00
CA LEU A 56 -24.65 2.55 9.42
C LEU A 56 -26.14 2.82 9.74
N THR A 57 -26.84 3.57 8.90
CA THR A 57 -28.25 3.95 9.16
C THR A 57 -29.21 3.50 8.05
N GLU A 58 -28.70 3.11 6.89
CA GLU A 58 -29.49 2.71 5.73
C GLU A 58 -29.27 1.23 5.41
N ASP A 59 -30.34 0.55 5.04
CA ASP A 59 -30.27 -0.81 4.47
C ASP A 59 -30.05 -0.70 2.97
N ILE A 60 -28.79 -0.73 2.54
CA ILE A 60 -28.37 -0.46 1.17
C ILE A 60 -28.01 -1.77 0.47
N ASP A 61 -28.64 -2.02 -0.67
CA ASP A 61 -28.18 -3.05 -1.61
C ASP A 61 -26.95 -2.54 -2.38
N TYR A 62 -25.77 -3.00 -2.04
CA TYR A 62 -24.51 -2.61 -2.69
C TYR A 62 -24.19 -3.40 -3.96
N GLU A 63 -24.91 -4.48 -4.27
CA GLU A 63 -24.56 -5.37 -5.38
C GLU A 63 -24.43 -4.63 -6.73
N PRO A 64 -25.35 -3.69 -7.12
CA PRO A 64 -25.19 -2.96 -8.36
C PRO A 64 -23.93 -2.11 -8.45
N LEU A 65 -23.52 -1.48 -7.32
CA LEU A 65 -22.29 -0.70 -7.25
C LEU A 65 -21.06 -1.60 -7.26
N ALA A 66 -21.11 -2.72 -6.53
CA ALA A 66 -20.01 -3.69 -6.51
C ALA A 66 -19.73 -4.28 -7.89
N GLU A 67 -20.79 -4.53 -8.68
CA GLU A 67 -20.66 -4.96 -10.08
C GLU A 67 -20.00 -3.89 -10.96
N VAL A 68 -20.36 -2.63 -10.77
CA VAL A 68 -19.76 -1.50 -11.52
C VAL A 68 -18.29 -1.32 -11.18
N LEU A 69 -17.93 -1.40 -9.89
CA LEU A 69 -16.52 -1.30 -9.49
C LEU A 69 -15.67 -2.49 -9.97
N ALA A 70 -16.31 -3.62 -10.29
CA ALA A 70 -15.64 -4.80 -10.84
C ALA A 70 -15.56 -4.78 -12.38
N ASP A 71 -16.23 -3.85 -13.05
CA ASP A 71 -16.30 -3.73 -14.50
C ASP A 71 -15.01 -3.05 -15.02
N PRO A 72 -14.19 -3.75 -15.83
CA PRO A 72 -12.97 -3.16 -16.38
C PRO A 72 -13.23 -2.01 -17.39
N ASP A 73 -14.45 -1.87 -17.90
CA ASP A 73 -14.81 -0.81 -18.83
C ASP A 73 -15.23 0.49 -18.09
N VAL A 74 -15.38 0.45 -16.77
CA VAL A 74 -15.70 1.62 -15.94
C VAL A 74 -14.49 2.07 -15.15
N GLU A 75 -14.01 3.29 -15.41
CA GLU A 75 -12.88 3.86 -14.67
C GLU A 75 -13.32 4.28 -13.24
N VAL A 76 -12.65 3.73 -12.23
CA VAL A 76 -12.88 4.03 -10.81
C VAL A 76 -11.84 5.04 -10.34
N VAL A 77 -12.26 6.30 -10.20
CA VAL A 77 -11.37 7.40 -9.79
C VAL A 77 -11.38 7.55 -8.28
N LEU A 78 -10.18 7.54 -7.68
CA LEU A 78 -9.97 7.76 -6.24
C LEU A 78 -8.78 8.70 -6.00
N HIS A 79 -8.60 9.09 -4.73
CA HIS A 79 -7.39 9.76 -4.27
C HIS A 79 -6.77 9.00 -3.10
N ALA A 80 -5.50 8.55 -3.22
CA ALA A 80 -4.82 7.70 -2.25
C ALA A 80 -5.55 6.35 -1.99
N ALA A 81 -6.01 5.72 -3.05
CA ALA A 81 -6.99 4.64 -3.18
C ALA A 81 -6.78 3.39 -2.32
N ARG A 82 -5.58 3.18 -1.78
CA ARG A 82 -5.17 1.89 -1.20
C ARG A 82 -6.10 1.37 -0.10
N GLN A 83 -6.52 2.26 0.81
CA GLN A 83 -7.35 1.86 1.95
C GLN A 83 -8.81 1.67 1.52
N ASP A 84 -9.32 2.55 0.66
CA ASP A 84 -10.70 2.49 0.16
C ASP A 84 -10.93 1.23 -0.65
N VAL A 85 -10.01 0.91 -1.56
CA VAL A 85 -10.09 -0.33 -2.36
C VAL A 85 -10.07 -1.56 -1.45
N ALA A 86 -9.17 -1.63 -0.47
CA ALA A 86 -9.10 -2.76 0.44
C ALA A 86 -10.39 -2.93 1.27
N LEU A 87 -10.93 -1.80 1.74
CA LEU A 87 -12.15 -1.74 2.55
C LEU A 87 -13.38 -2.19 1.75
N LEU A 88 -13.60 -1.59 0.58
CA LEU A 88 -14.72 -1.90 -0.28
C LEU A 88 -14.68 -3.34 -0.79
N ARG A 89 -13.50 -3.84 -1.20
CA ARG A 89 -13.32 -5.24 -1.61
C ARG A 89 -13.66 -6.22 -0.48
N ARG A 90 -13.27 -5.91 0.75
CA ARG A 90 -13.61 -6.74 1.91
C ARG A 90 -15.11 -6.77 2.16
N ASP A 91 -15.74 -5.59 2.21
CA ASP A 91 -17.12 -5.44 2.65
C ASP A 91 -18.11 -5.87 1.56
N TRP A 92 -17.80 -5.65 0.28
CA TRP A 92 -18.67 -6.03 -0.84
C TRP A 92 -18.30 -7.38 -1.48
N GLY A 93 -17.14 -7.97 -1.12
CA GLY A 93 -16.75 -9.30 -1.59
C GLY A 93 -16.43 -9.39 -3.08
N ARG A 94 -16.25 -8.26 -3.76
CA ARG A 94 -15.98 -8.16 -5.20
C ARG A 94 -14.64 -7.47 -5.47
N PRO A 95 -13.94 -7.79 -6.58
CA PRO A 95 -12.76 -7.03 -6.99
C PRO A 95 -13.14 -5.61 -7.38
N ILE A 96 -12.17 -4.69 -7.34
CA ILE A 96 -12.28 -3.38 -7.96
C ILE A 96 -11.30 -3.36 -9.13
N ARG A 97 -11.74 -2.88 -10.29
CA ARG A 97 -10.96 -2.86 -11.53
C ARG A 97 -10.87 -1.46 -12.09
N ASN A 98 -9.93 -1.28 -13.01
CA ASN A 98 -9.72 -0.02 -13.74
C ASN A 98 -9.60 1.19 -12.79
N VAL A 99 -8.79 1.04 -11.76
CA VAL A 99 -8.52 2.08 -10.75
C VAL A 99 -7.64 3.17 -11.34
N PHE A 100 -8.06 4.43 -11.21
CA PHE A 100 -7.25 5.61 -11.46
C PHE A 100 -7.06 6.42 -10.18
N ASP A 101 -5.88 6.33 -9.58
CA ASP A 101 -5.52 7.05 -8.36
C ASP A 101 -4.90 8.40 -8.71
N THR A 102 -5.59 9.49 -8.35
CA THR A 102 -5.15 10.86 -8.63
C THR A 102 -3.89 11.26 -7.86
N GLN A 103 -3.58 10.64 -6.73
CA GLN A 103 -2.33 10.87 -6.00
C GLN A 103 -1.14 10.24 -6.74
N VAL A 104 -1.29 9.04 -7.26
CA VAL A 104 -0.30 8.38 -8.13
C VAL A 104 -0.10 9.19 -9.40
N ALA A 105 -1.20 9.53 -10.09
CA ALA A 105 -1.18 10.29 -11.32
C ALA A 105 -0.46 11.64 -11.15
N ALA A 106 -0.69 12.36 -10.04
CA ALA A 106 0.00 13.60 -9.71
C ALA A 106 1.54 13.43 -9.66
N GLY A 107 2.02 12.33 -9.06
CA GLY A 107 3.44 12.01 -9.00
C GLY A 107 4.06 11.85 -10.40
N PHE A 108 3.35 11.19 -11.33
CA PHE A 108 3.78 11.03 -12.72
C PHE A 108 3.63 12.31 -13.56
N ALA A 109 2.72 13.21 -13.19
CA ALA A 109 2.57 14.51 -13.80
C ALA A 109 3.68 15.51 -13.39
N GLY A 110 4.64 15.08 -12.54
CA GLY A 110 5.77 15.89 -12.09
C GLY A 110 5.50 16.70 -10.81
N MET A 111 4.39 16.41 -10.12
CA MET A 111 4.08 16.99 -8.81
C MET A 111 4.77 16.20 -7.70
N ARG A 112 4.69 16.68 -6.45
CA ARG A 112 5.23 15.95 -5.30
C ARG A 112 4.58 14.56 -5.19
N ALA A 113 5.39 13.54 -4.94
CA ALA A 113 4.88 12.23 -4.56
C ALA A 113 4.05 12.33 -3.27
N GLN A 114 2.96 11.55 -3.20
CA GLN A 114 2.04 11.55 -2.06
C GLN A 114 1.43 12.92 -1.72
N LEU A 115 1.12 13.71 -2.77
CA LEU A 115 0.43 14.98 -2.61
C LEU A 115 -1.00 14.72 -2.08
N GLY A 116 -1.40 15.43 -1.03
CA GLY A 116 -2.77 15.33 -0.51
C GLY A 116 -3.79 15.99 -1.44
N TYR A 117 -5.09 15.68 -1.24
CA TYR A 117 -6.16 16.11 -2.15
C TYR A 117 -6.31 17.64 -2.23
N GLU A 118 -6.35 18.38 -1.12
CA GLU A 118 -6.48 19.83 -1.12
C GLU A 118 -5.33 20.53 -1.87
N PRO A 119 -4.02 20.24 -1.60
CA PRO A 119 -2.93 20.77 -2.41
C PRO A 119 -3.04 20.40 -3.90
N LEU A 120 -3.50 19.18 -4.22
CA LEU A 120 -3.70 18.72 -5.60
C LEU A 120 -4.77 19.57 -6.30
N LEU A 121 -5.93 19.79 -5.70
CA LEU A 121 -6.98 20.65 -6.22
C LEU A 121 -6.48 22.06 -6.49
N LYS A 122 -5.74 22.62 -5.54
CA LYS A 122 -5.18 23.96 -5.68
C LYS A 122 -4.20 24.04 -6.85
N GLU A 123 -3.36 23.03 -7.05
CA GLU A 123 -2.32 23.02 -8.08
C GLU A 123 -2.90 22.74 -9.48
N THR A 124 -3.92 21.88 -9.58
CA THR A 124 -4.52 21.45 -10.86
C THR A 124 -5.67 22.35 -11.32
N LEU A 125 -6.57 22.73 -10.41
CA LEU A 125 -7.81 23.44 -10.73
C LEU A 125 -7.87 24.86 -10.14
N GLY A 126 -6.92 25.26 -9.28
CA GLY A 126 -6.97 26.53 -8.55
C GLY A 126 -8.05 26.57 -7.45
N VAL A 127 -8.69 25.43 -7.17
CA VAL A 127 -9.75 25.31 -6.16
C VAL A 127 -9.13 25.17 -4.78
N ARG A 128 -9.77 25.80 -3.79
CA ARG A 128 -9.43 25.64 -2.37
C ARG A 128 -10.63 25.06 -1.64
N LEU A 129 -10.43 23.98 -0.94
CA LEU A 129 -11.45 23.43 -0.06
C LEU A 129 -11.66 24.34 1.16
N ARG A 130 -12.86 24.30 1.73
CA ARG A 130 -13.10 24.95 3.02
C ARG A 130 -12.23 24.27 4.06
N LYS A 131 -11.59 25.06 4.95
CA LYS A 131 -10.88 24.48 6.10
C LYS A 131 -11.93 23.78 6.97
N SER A 132 -11.98 22.47 6.89
CA SER A 132 -12.75 21.67 7.83
C SER A 132 -11.83 21.18 8.94
N ALA A 133 -12.38 21.00 10.13
CA ALA A 133 -11.71 20.26 11.17
C ALA A 133 -11.59 18.79 10.70
N SER A 134 -10.46 18.16 10.99
CA SER A 134 -10.30 16.73 10.77
C SER A 134 -11.34 15.99 11.64
N PHE A 135 -12.36 15.44 11.03
CA PHE A 135 -13.37 14.67 11.74
C PHE A 135 -12.85 13.28 12.03
N THR A 136 -12.96 12.87 13.28
CA THR A 136 -12.41 11.58 13.74
C THR A 136 -13.48 10.58 14.18
N ARG A 137 -14.75 11.01 14.29
CA ARG A 137 -15.86 10.17 14.79
C ARG A 137 -16.93 10.01 13.71
N TRP A 138 -16.55 9.28 12.66
CA TRP A 138 -17.47 8.95 11.56
C TRP A 138 -18.51 7.90 11.93
N ASP A 139 -18.35 7.22 13.04
CA ASP A 139 -19.30 6.25 13.59
C ASP A 139 -20.41 6.88 14.46
N ASP A 140 -20.30 8.16 14.83
CA ASP A 140 -21.33 8.86 15.57
C ASP A 140 -22.52 9.23 14.65
N ARG A 141 -23.74 9.19 15.19
CA ARG A 141 -24.98 9.57 14.49
C ARG A 141 -25.87 10.44 15.39
N PRO A 142 -26.58 11.44 14.82
CA PRO A 142 -26.58 11.85 13.41
C PRO A 142 -25.30 12.56 13.01
N LEU A 143 -24.94 12.48 11.73
CA LEU A 143 -23.84 13.28 11.16
C LEU A 143 -24.23 14.76 11.14
N THR A 144 -23.29 15.65 11.36
CA THR A 144 -23.47 17.08 11.24
C THR A 144 -23.46 17.53 9.77
N GLU A 145 -24.09 18.66 9.47
CA GLU A 145 -24.04 19.26 8.12
C GLU A 145 -22.61 19.58 7.69
N GLU A 146 -21.73 19.89 8.65
CA GLU A 146 -20.33 20.14 8.38
C GLU A 146 -19.60 18.86 7.94
N GLN A 147 -19.87 17.72 8.60
CA GLN A 147 -19.33 16.40 8.20
C GLN A 147 -19.84 15.99 6.81
N LEU A 148 -21.14 16.14 6.56
CA LEU A 148 -21.72 15.85 5.24
C LEU A 148 -21.17 16.77 4.15
N GLY A 149 -20.93 18.04 4.47
CA GLY A 149 -20.31 19.00 3.57
C GLY A 149 -18.88 18.60 3.21
N TYR A 150 -18.10 18.22 4.21
CA TYR A 150 -16.74 17.72 4.04
C TYR A 150 -16.72 16.47 3.13
N ALA A 151 -17.51 15.45 3.48
CA ALA A 151 -17.58 14.21 2.71
C ALA A 151 -17.96 14.44 1.22
N ARG A 152 -18.83 15.42 0.95
CA ARG A 152 -19.15 15.79 -0.45
C ARG A 152 -17.99 16.48 -1.14
N GLU A 153 -17.24 17.35 -0.45
CA GLU A 153 -16.11 18.07 -1.02
C GLU A 153 -14.98 17.13 -1.42
N ASP A 154 -14.79 15.98 -0.77
CA ASP A 154 -13.72 15.02 -1.07
C ASP A 154 -13.87 14.36 -2.45
N VAL A 155 -15.08 14.31 -3.01
CA VAL A 155 -15.32 13.75 -4.35
C VAL A 155 -15.82 14.75 -5.38
N LEU A 156 -16.28 15.95 -4.95
CA LEU A 156 -16.93 16.92 -5.83
C LEU A 156 -16.09 17.30 -7.06
N HIS A 157 -14.79 17.39 -6.89
CA HIS A 157 -13.84 17.76 -7.96
C HIS A 157 -12.98 16.61 -8.44
N LEU A 158 -13.24 15.39 -7.96
CA LEU A 158 -12.36 14.24 -8.20
C LEU A 158 -12.25 13.88 -9.68
N LEU A 159 -13.37 13.87 -10.41
CA LEU A 159 -13.41 13.59 -11.84
C LEU A 159 -12.71 14.69 -12.66
N GLN A 160 -12.89 15.96 -12.27
CA GLN A 160 -12.22 17.10 -12.95
C GLN A 160 -10.69 17.04 -12.76
N VAL A 161 -10.23 16.67 -11.56
CA VAL A 161 -8.80 16.45 -11.28
C VAL A 161 -8.25 15.30 -12.13
N ALA A 162 -8.99 14.19 -12.22
CA ALA A 162 -8.60 13.05 -13.05
C ALA A 162 -8.43 13.49 -14.52
N ASP A 163 -9.39 14.24 -15.07
CA ASP A 163 -9.31 14.75 -16.45
C ASP A 163 -8.09 15.67 -16.67
N ALA A 164 -7.81 16.54 -15.71
CA ALA A 164 -6.65 17.45 -15.81
C ALA A 164 -5.33 16.68 -15.77
N LEU A 165 -5.24 15.68 -14.87
CA LEU A 165 -4.06 14.82 -14.76
C LEU A 165 -3.88 13.92 -15.98
N GLN A 166 -4.95 13.29 -16.50
CA GLN A 166 -4.88 12.44 -17.69
C GLN A 166 -4.38 13.22 -18.89
N ARG A 167 -4.94 14.42 -19.16
CA ARG A 167 -4.44 15.30 -20.23
C ARG A 167 -2.96 15.63 -20.03
N ARG A 168 -2.55 15.97 -18.83
CA ARG A 168 -1.14 16.28 -18.53
C ARG A 168 -0.23 15.07 -18.71
N LEU A 169 -0.69 13.90 -18.33
CA LEU A 169 0.05 12.64 -18.49
C LEU A 169 0.17 12.22 -19.96
N ASP A 170 -0.88 12.43 -20.76
CA ASP A 170 -0.83 12.21 -22.20
C ASP A 170 0.19 13.12 -22.89
N GLU A 171 0.19 14.42 -22.57
CA GLU A 171 1.20 15.37 -23.07
C GLU A 171 2.64 14.95 -22.72
N LEU A 172 2.83 14.30 -21.55
CA LEU A 172 4.13 13.81 -21.09
C LEU A 172 4.45 12.38 -21.59
N GLY A 173 3.50 11.69 -22.27
CA GLY A 173 3.64 10.28 -22.66
C GLY A 173 3.72 9.31 -21.48
N ARG A 174 3.06 9.61 -20.35
CA ARG A 174 3.18 8.87 -19.08
C ARG A 174 1.87 8.30 -18.56
N LEU A 175 0.77 8.43 -19.30
CA LEU A 175 -0.53 7.96 -18.83
C LEU A 175 -0.50 6.45 -18.56
N GLU A 176 0.11 5.65 -19.44
CA GLU A 176 0.22 4.21 -19.22
C GLU A 176 1.12 3.84 -18.03
N TRP A 177 2.14 4.63 -17.71
CA TRP A 177 2.94 4.44 -16.51
C TRP A 177 2.11 4.63 -15.23
N ALA A 178 1.29 5.68 -15.20
CA ALA A 178 0.40 5.94 -14.07
C ALA A 178 -0.66 4.83 -13.93
N ARG A 179 -1.25 4.37 -15.04
CA ARG A 179 -2.21 3.27 -15.04
C ARG A 179 -1.57 1.95 -14.59
N GLU A 180 -0.34 1.65 -15.05
CA GLU A 180 0.41 0.47 -14.60
C GLU A 180 0.59 0.47 -13.08
N GLU A 181 0.93 1.62 -12.50
CA GLU A 181 1.10 1.76 -11.06
C GLU A 181 -0.23 1.62 -10.31
N CYS A 182 -1.32 2.16 -10.85
CA CYS A 182 -2.66 2.05 -10.28
C CYS A 182 -3.19 0.60 -10.26
N ARG A 183 -2.83 -0.24 -11.24
CA ARG A 183 -3.23 -1.68 -11.26
C ARG A 183 -2.81 -2.42 -10.00
N ALA A 184 -1.72 -2.00 -9.33
CA ALA A 184 -1.31 -2.60 -8.08
C ALA A 184 -2.35 -2.43 -6.95
N PHE A 185 -3.25 -1.45 -7.05
CA PHE A 185 -4.33 -1.28 -6.07
C PHE A 185 -5.47 -2.26 -6.28
N GLU A 186 -5.68 -2.76 -7.50
CA GLU A 186 -6.75 -3.70 -7.81
C GLU A 186 -6.63 -5.02 -7.04
N ASP A 187 -5.41 -5.38 -6.63
CA ASP A 187 -5.11 -6.60 -5.88
C ASP A 187 -4.89 -6.36 -4.38
N VAL A 188 -5.05 -5.11 -3.92
CA VAL A 188 -4.89 -4.78 -2.49
C VAL A 188 -5.96 -5.51 -1.67
N ASP A 189 -5.51 -6.13 -0.58
CA ASP A 189 -6.33 -6.81 0.41
C ASP A 189 -5.97 -6.27 1.81
N ASP A 190 -6.95 -6.12 2.68
CA ASP A 190 -6.74 -5.75 4.08
C ASP A 190 -6.51 -7.00 4.97
N ARG A 191 -6.61 -8.21 4.40
CA ARG A 191 -6.28 -9.44 5.11
C ARG A 191 -4.79 -9.46 5.44
N ARG A 192 -4.52 -9.74 6.69
CA ARG A 192 -3.14 -9.82 7.18
C ARG A 192 -2.56 -11.17 6.79
N ASP A 193 -1.56 -11.15 5.92
CA ASP A 193 -0.77 -12.35 5.64
C ASP A 193 0.00 -12.77 6.89
N LEU A 194 -0.35 -13.94 7.43
CA LEU A 194 0.19 -14.45 8.70
C LEU A 194 1.67 -14.79 8.61
N ASP A 195 2.19 -15.11 7.43
CA ASP A 195 3.62 -15.39 7.24
C ASP A 195 4.43 -14.09 7.27
N THR A 196 3.90 -13.04 6.65
CA THR A 196 4.47 -11.69 6.76
C THR A 196 4.41 -11.17 8.19
N VAL A 197 3.29 -11.35 8.91
CA VAL A 197 3.16 -10.96 10.33
C VAL A 197 4.18 -11.70 11.18
N PHE A 198 4.29 -13.01 11.00
CA PHE A 198 5.26 -13.84 11.70
C PHE A 198 6.70 -13.40 11.42
N GLY A 199 7.05 -13.18 10.16
CA GLY A 199 8.39 -12.74 9.75
C GLY A 199 8.80 -11.37 10.30
N LYS A 200 7.82 -10.49 10.58
CA LYS A 200 8.03 -9.15 11.17
C LYS A 200 8.10 -9.14 12.70
N LEU A 201 7.84 -10.27 13.37
CA LEU A 201 7.98 -10.32 14.82
C LEU A 201 9.41 -9.97 15.26
N PRO A 202 9.59 -9.16 16.33
CA PRO A 202 10.91 -8.77 16.80
C PRO A 202 11.74 -10.00 17.20
N ARG A 203 12.93 -10.13 16.64
CA ARG A 203 13.87 -11.23 16.95
C ARG A 203 13.34 -12.64 16.65
N VAL A 204 12.35 -12.81 15.79
CA VAL A 204 11.81 -14.12 15.41
C VAL A 204 12.89 -15.04 14.85
N ASN A 205 13.88 -14.48 14.13
CA ASN A 205 14.99 -15.25 13.56
C ASN A 205 16.05 -15.67 14.61
N SER A 206 15.98 -15.18 15.84
CA SER A 206 16.81 -15.64 16.95
C SER A 206 16.18 -16.79 17.75
N LEU A 207 14.94 -17.15 17.44
CA LEU A 207 14.25 -18.27 18.06
C LEU A 207 14.69 -19.58 17.43
N GLU A 208 14.78 -20.63 18.24
CA GLU A 208 15.00 -22.00 17.76
C GLU A 208 13.83 -22.49 16.89
N PRO A 209 14.03 -23.43 15.96
CA PRO A 209 12.98 -23.92 15.07
C PRO A 209 11.67 -24.34 15.79
N ALA A 210 11.76 -25.01 16.92
CA ALA A 210 10.60 -25.40 17.72
C ALA A 210 9.92 -24.21 18.43
N GLN A 211 10.67 -23.16 18.76
CA GLN A 211 10.10 -21.92 19.31
C GLN A 211 9.42 -21.10 18.21
N ARG A 212 9.95 -21.11 16.99
CA ARG A 212 9.34 -20.49 15.82
C ARG A 212 7.98 -21.10 15.50
N ALA A 213 7.85 -22.42 15.59
CA ALA A 213 6.57 -23.11 15.41
C ALA A 213 5.53 -22.64 16.43
N VAL A 214 5.93 -22.46 17.70
CA VAL A 214 5.05 -21.89 18.74
C VAL A 214 4.71 -20.42 18.46
N ALA A 215 5.69 -19.62 18.00
CA ALA A 215 5.44 -18.22 17.66
C ALA A 215 4.43 -18.10 16.51
N ARG A 216 4.54 -18.95 15.48
CA ARG A 216 3.63 -18.98 14.34
C ARG A 216 2.19 -19.33 14.76
N GLU A 217 2.04 -20.33 15.61
CA GLU A 217 0.73 -20.69 16.19
C GLU A 217 0.14 -19.57 17.06
N LEU A 218 0.96 -18.88 17.84
CA LEU A 218 0.52 -17.73 18.63
C LEU A 218 0.10 -16.54 17.76
N VAL A 219 0.71 -16.35 16.57
CA VAL A 219 0.26 -15.35 15.59
C VAL A 219 -1.14 -15.70 15.10
N GLU A 220 -1.39 -16.94 14.69
CA GLU A 220 -2.71 -17.40 14.25
C GLU A 220 -3.77 -17.21 15.33
N TRP A 221 -3.50 -17.71 16.54
CA TRP A 221 -4.38 -17.56 17.69
C TRP A 221 -4.68 -16.08 17.99
N ARG A 222 -3.67 -15.21 17.92
CA ARG A 222 -3.83 -13.78 18.20
C ARG A 222 -4.72 -13.09 17.17
N GLU A 223 -4.55 -13.41 15.90
CA GLU A 223 -5.39 -12.86 14.82
C GLU A 223 -6.85 -13.32 14.97
N GLU A 224 -7.09 -14.60 15.29
CA GLU A 224 -8.43 -15.11 15.57
C GLU A 224 -9.07 -14.42 16.78
N ALA A 225 -8.33 -14.29 17.88
CA ALA A 225 -8.81 -13.63 19.10
C ALA A 225 -9.06 -12.13 18.90
N ALA A 226 -8.27 -11.46 18.07
CA ALA A 226 -8.43 -10.06 17.69
C ALA A 226 -9.70 -9.87 16.86
N ARG A 227 -9.88 -10.70 15.83
CA ARG A 227 -11.08 -10.70 14.97
C ARG A 227 -12.35 -10.98 15.79
N ALA A 228 -12.34 -12.02 16.60
CA ALA A 228 -13.51 -12.41 17.40
C ALA A 228 -13.92 -11.36 18.45
N SER A 229 -13.00 -10.51 18.90
CA SER A 229 -13.27 -9.45 19.88
C SER A 229 -13.32 -8.04 19.29
N ASP A 230 -13.21 -7.91 17.97
CA ASP A 230 -13.06 -6.64 17.23
C ASP A 230 -12.07 -5.68 17.92
N ARG A 231 -10.84 -6.17 18.15
CA ARG A 231 -9.79 -5.40 18.82
C ARG A 231 -8.48 -5.46 18.07
N PRO A 232 -7.67 -4.39 18.10
CA PRO A 232 -6.34 -4.43 17.54
C PRO A 232 -5.52 -5.58 18.11
N VAL A 233 -4.71 -6.25 17.29
CA VAL A 233 -3.88 -7.39 17.72
C VAL A 233 -2.95 -7.05 18.90
N SER A 234 -2.46 -5.81 18.95
CA SER A 234 -1.66 -5.30 20.08
C SER A 234 -2.45 -5.24 21.38
N GLY A 235 -3.77 -4.97 21.32
CA GLY A 235 -4.68 -5.01 22.47
C GLY A 235 -5.01 -6.43 22.95
N VAL A 236 -4.74 -7.44 22.11
CA VAL A 236 -4.88 -8.86 22.46
C VAL A 236 -3.60 -9.38 23.08
N LEU A 237 -2.47 -9.20 22.41
CA LEU A 237 -1.14 -9.62 22.88
C LEU A 237 -0.05 -8.85 22.10
N HIS A 238 0.82 -8.15 22.83
CA HIS A 238 1.94 -7.44 22.22
C HIS A 238 2.98 -8.41 21.63
N ASP A 239 3.64 -8.01 20.53
CA ASP A 239 4.65 -8.81 19.85
C ASP A 239 5.77 -9.29 20.78
N SER A 240 6.25 -8.41 21.66
CA SER A 240 7.31 -8.75 22.60
C SER A 240 6.89 -9.85 23.59
N ALA A 241 5.65 -9.80 24.07
CA ALA A 241 5.11 -10.82 24.96
C ALA A 241 4.89 -12.14 24.19
N LEU A 242 4.39 -12.07 22.96
CA LEU A 242 4.23 -13.24 22.09
C LEU A 242 5.55 -13.97 21.89
N VAL A 243 6.60 -13.24 21.53
CA VAL A 243 7.95 -13.82 21.32
C VAL A 243 8.50 -14.42 22.60
N GLU A 244 8.30 -13.77 23.76
CA GLU A 244 8.77 -14.31 25.05
C GLU A 244 7.99 -15.58 25.45
N ILE A 245 6.68 -15.65 25.18
CA ILE A 245 5.88 -16.86 25.36
C ILE A 245 6.43 -17.99 24.48
N ALA A 246 6.67 -17.71 23.19
CA ALA A 246 7.22 -18.69 22.27
C ALA A 246 8.60 -19.20 22.69
N LYS A 247 9.44 -18.33 23.24
CA LYS A 247 10.76 -18.67 23.76
C LYS A 247 10.68 -19.59 24.98
N ARG A 248 9.80 -19.27 25.96
CA ARG A 248 9.68 -20.01 27.21
C ARG A 248 8.78 -21.23 27.10
N ARG A 249 7.84 -21.28 26.17
CA ARG A 249 6.89 -22.37 25.93
C ARG A 249 6.22 -22.86 27.23
N PRO A 250 5.52 -21.98 27.98
CA PRO A 250 4.91 -22.34 29.26
C PRO A 250 3.88 -23.48 29.06
N ARG A 251 3.76 -24.35 30.08
CA ARG A 251 2.82 -25.49 30.05
C ARG A 251 1.54 -25.21 30.85
N ASP A 252 1.55 -24.20 31.66
CA ASP A 252 0.47 -23.82 32.56
C ASP A 252 0.41 -22.30 32.75
N VAL A 253 -0.71 -21.82 33.29
CA VAL A 253 -0.97 -20.39 33.50
C VAL A 253 -0.03 -19.79 34.55
N GLU A 254 0.46 -20.56 35.51
CA GLU A 254 1.37 -20.07 36.55
C GLU A 254 2.73 -19.69 35.95
N ARG A 255 3.25 -20.49 35.02
CA ARG A 255 4.45 -20.17 34.26
C ARG A 255 4.22 -19.03 33.26
N LEU A 256 3.00 -18.94 32.67
CA LEU A 256 2.65 -17.83 31.81
C LEU A 256 2.65 -16.49 32.57
N ARG A 257 2.20 -16.47 33.85
CA ARG A 257 2.19 -15.28 34.70
C ARG A 257 3.59 -14.69 34.96
N GLN A 258 4.64 -15.49 34.86
CA GLN A 258 6.04 -15.06 35.05
C GLN A 258 6.60 -14.31 33.82
N ILE A 259 5.84 -14.21 32.71
CA ILE A 259 6.27 -13.55 31.48
C ILE A 259 5.91 -12.05 31.57
N ARG A 260 6.92 -11.21 31.40
CA ARG A 260 6.73 -9.75 31.38
C ARG A 260 5.87 -9.30 30.21
N GLY A 261 5.05 -8.29 30.42
CA GLY A 261 4.18 -7.72 29.38
C GLY A 261 2.80 -8.36 29.28
N LEU A 262 2.47 -9.30 30.18
CA LEU A 262 1.13 -9.84 30.36
C LEU A 262 0.46 -9.19 31.57
N SER A 263 -0.70 -8.56 31.35
CA SER A 263 -1.52 -8.04 32.45
C SER A 263 -2.35 -9.15 33.09
N ASP A 264 -2.71 -8.98 34.37
CA ASP A 264 -3.62 -9.92 35.05
C ASP A 264 -4.96 -10.04 34.31
N ALA A 265 -5.45 -8.97 33.72
CA ALA A 265 -6.66 -8.99 32.92
C ALA A 265 -6.50 -9.85 31.65
N THR A 266 -5.33 -9.86 31.00
CA THR A 266 -5.03 -10.72 29.85
C THR A 266 -4.93 -12.18 30.31
N LEU A 267 -4.25 -12.44 31.40
CA LEU A 267 -4.11 -13.78 31.96
C LEU A 267 -5.47 -14.37 32.35
N HIS A 268 -6.31 -13.60 33.03
CA HIS A 268 -7.65 -14.02 33.42
C HIS A 268 -8.54 -14.35 32.23
N ARG A 269 -8.55 -13.47 31.21
CA ARG A 269 -9.43 -13.65 30.04
C ARG A 269 -8.91 -14.65 29.02
N ARG A 270 -7.59 -14.77 28.83
CA ARG A 270 -6.96 -15.47 27.69
C ARG A 270 -5.87 -16.47 28.08
N GLY A 271 -5.51 -16.55 29.37
CA GLY A 271 -4.38 -17.39 29.82
C GLY A 271 -4.51 -18.84 29.37
N ARG A 272 -5.71 -19.43 29.49
CA ARG A 272 -5.95 -20.82 29.06
C ARG A 272 -5.81 -20.99 27.55
N SER A 273 -6.43 -20.11 26.74
CA SER A 273 -6.34 -20.19 25.27
C SER A 273 -4.91 -19.94 24.75
N ILE A 274 -4.11 -19.10 25.45
CA ILE A 274 -2.69 -18.93 25.13
C ILE A 274 -1.93 -20.25 25.38
N ILE A 275 -2.17 -20.94 26.51
CA ILE A 275 -1.54 -22.23 26.80
C ILE A 275 -1.94 -23.29 25.78
N ASP A 276 -3.20 -23.32 25.37
CA ASP A 276 -3.69 -24.24 24.33
C ASP A 276 -2.98 -23.97 22.99
N ALA A 277 -2.81 -22.70 22.61
CA ALA A 277 -2.04 -22.32 21.43
C ALA A 277 -0.56 -22.73 21.56
N VAL A 278 0.07 -22.52 22.70
CA VAL A 278 1.43 -23.03 22.96
C VAL A 278 1.52 -24.53 22.81
N ALA A 279 0.52 -25.28 23.31
CA ALA A 279 0.48 -26.73 23.18
C ALA A 279 0.37 -27.19 21.72
N ARG A 280 -0.51 -26.54 20.93
CA ARG A 280 -0.62 -26.80 19.47
C ARG A 280 0.69 -26.48 18.74
N GLY A 281 1.30 -25.31 19.03
CA GLY A 281 2.58 -24.92 18.43
C GLY A 281 3.74 -25.86 18.78
N ARG A 282 3.71 -26.51 19.94
CA ARG A 282 4.69 -27.53 20.32
C ARG A 282 4.50 -28.86 19.58
N ALA A 283 3.31 -29.11 19.06
CA ALA A 283 2.98 -30.31 18.27
C ALA A 283 3.22 -30.10 16.76
N ARG A 284 3.46 -28.86 16.32
CA ARG A 284 3.83 -28.56 14.94
C ARG A 284 5.26 -28.96 14.62
N ASP A 285 5.52 -29.20 13.34
CA ASP A 285 6.88 -29.35 12.83
C ASP A 285 7.70 -28.10 13.10
N PRO A 286 8.96 -28.25 13.50
CA PRO A 286 9.85 -27.12 13.71
C PRO A 286 10.00 -26.28 12.44
N ILE A 287 9.85 -24.96 12.57
CA ILE A 287 10.01 -24.01 11.46
C ILE A 287 11.49 -23.55 11.43
N PRO A 288 12.31 -23.98 10.47
CA PRO A 288 13.69 -23.54 10.37
C PRO A 288 13.75 -22.02 10.13
N VAL A 289 14.87 -21.40 10.46
CA VAL A 289 15.17 -20.07 9.96
C VAL A 289 15.49 -20.26 8.48
N ASP A 290 14.68 -19.67 7.61
CA ASP A 290 14.94 -19.74 6.17
C ASP A 290 16.39 -19.32 5.92
N GLY A 291 17.15 -20.26 5.35
CA GLY A 291 18.61 -20.15 5.20
C GLY A 291 19.06 -19.10 4.17
N VAL A 292 18.13 -18.47 3.49
CA VAL A 292 18.39 -17.31 2.64
C VAL A 292 18.24 -16.05 3.49
N ARG A 293 19.23 -15.78 4.33
CA ARG A 293 19.41 -14.37 4.70
C ARG A 293 19.60 -13.62 3.38
N PRO A 294 18.78 -12.57 3.11
CA PRO A 294 19.12 -11.71 1.98
C PRO A 294 20.59 -11.37 2.15
N THR A 295 21.40 -11.68 1.17
CA THR A 295 22.84 -11.40 1.23
C THR A 295 22.99 -9.93 1.58
N GLN A 296 23.60 -9.65 2.71
CA GLN A 296 23.81 -8.26 3.10
C GLN A 296 24.87 -7.67 2.18
N PRO A 297 24.71 -6.42 1.74
CA PRO A 297 25.75 -5.74 1.02
C PRO A 297 27.05 -5.77 1.83
N ASP A 298 28.14 -6.14 1.20
CA ASP A 298 29.47 -6.02 1.80
C ASP A 298 30.08 -4.62 1.55
N ALA A 299 31.31 -4.43 2.00
CA ALA A 299 31.97 -3.14 1.84
C ALA A 299 32.24 -2.79 0.36
N GLU A 300 32.41 -3.79 -0.51
CA GLU A 300 32.68 -3.62 -1.94
C GLU A 300 31.39 -3.27 -2.73
N ASP A 301 30.21 -3.66 -2.25
CA ASP A 301 28.94 -3.31 -2.86
C ASP A 301 28.58 -1.83 -2.67
N SER A 302 29.04 -1.21 -1.60
CA SER A 302 28.65 0.17 -1.24
C SER A 302 28.94 1.20 -2.33
N PRO A 303 30.13 1.20 -2.99
CA PRO A 303 30.40 2.11 -4.11
C PRO A 303 29.49 1.85 -5.32
N LEU A 304 29.18 0.58 -5.64
CA LEU A 304 28.32 0.21 -6.75
C LEU A 304 26.87 0.64 -6.51
N ILE A 305 26.38 0.50 -5.27
CA ILE A 305 25.06 0.99 -4.86
C ILE A 305 24.99 2.51 -5.02
N ALA A 306 26.03 3.25 -4.59
CA ALA A 306 26.09 4.69 -4.73
C ALA A 306 26.14 5.14 -6.21
N LEU A 307 26.87 4.40 -7.05
CA LEU A 307 26.92 4.64 -8.50
C LEU A 307 25.54 4.42 -9.15
N GLY A 308 24.85 3.34 -8.81
CA GLY A 308 23.48 3.08 -9.25
C GLY A 308 22.50 4.14 -8.77
N GLU A 309 22.63 4.59 -7.52
CA GLU A 309 21.82 5.69 -6.98
C GLU A 309 22.04 7.00 -7.75
N ALA A 310 23.28 7.30 -8.14
CA ALA A 310 23.58 8.47 -8.95
C ALA A 310 22.91 8.43 -10.33
N LEU A 311 22.90 7.27 -11.00
CA LEU A 311 22.18 7.08 -12.26
C LEU A 311 20.66 7.29 -12.09
N VAL A 312 20.06 6.62 -11.11
CA VAL A 312 18.61 6.74 -10.85
C VAL A 312 18.22 8.18 -10.55
N ARG A 313 18.98 8.90 -9.73
CA ARG A 313 18.76 10.33 -9.45
C ARG A 313 18.86 11.20 -10.69
N THR A 314 19.80 10.89 -11.57
CA THR A 314 19.96 11.61 -12.85
C THR A 314 18.71 11.43 -13.71
N ARG A 315 18.25 10.20 -13.92
CA ARG A 315 17.04 9.92 -14.71
C ARG A 315 15.77 10.46 -14.05
N ALA A 316 15.68 10.40 -12.72
CA ALA A 316 14.59 11.01 -11.96
C ALA A 316 14.49 12.53 -12.22
N MET A 317 15.62 13.22 -12.18
CA MET A 317 15.71 14.66 -12.41
C MET A 317 15.35 15.02 -13.86
N GLU A 318 15.89 14.28 -14.85
CA GLU A 318 15.59 14.48 -16.28
C GLU A 318 14.11 14.24 -16.59
N ALA A 319 13.51 13.23 -15.95
CA ALA A 319 12.10 12.92 -16.09
C ALA A 319 11.19 13.83 -15.22
N GLY A 320 11.73 14.63 -14.31
CA GLY A 320 10.92 15.40 -13.35
C GLY A 320 10.06 14.50 -12.45
N LEU A 321 10.55 13.33 -12.09
CA LEU A 321 9.90 12.38 -11.21
C LEU A 321 10.61 12.30 -9.85
N ALA A 322 9.87 12.00 -8.80
CA ALA A 322 10.47 11.73 -7.50
C ALA A 322 11.27 10.41 -7.54
N TYR A 323 12.47 10.41 -6.93
CA TYR A 323 13.33 9.23 -6.87
C TYR A 323 12.61 8.00 -6.30
N GLU A 324 11.79 8.21 -5.28
CA GLU A 324 11.05 7.17 -4.55
C GLU A 324 10.00 6.45 -5.43
N LEU A 325 9.53 7.09 -6.49
CA LEU A 325 8.66 6.44 -7.48
C LEU A 325 9.45 5.43 -8.32
N ILE A 326 10.72 5.68 -8.56
CA ILE A 326 11.56 4.89 -9.47
C ILE A 326 12.24 3.74 -8.74
N ALA A 327 12.90 4.00 -7.62
CA ALA A 327 13.68 3.01 -6.90
C ALA A 327 13.65 3.21 -5.39
N ALA A 328 13.79 2.10 -4.67
CA ALA A 328 14.17 2.12 -3.26
C ALA A 328 15.66 1.72 -3.13
N ARG A 329 16.33 2.23 -2.09
CA ARG A 329 17.72 1.82 -1.80
C ARG A 329 17.86 0.30 -1.64
N ALA A 330 16.84 -0.35 -1.06
CA ALA A 330 16.80 -1.79 -0.92
C ALA A 330 16.79 -2.54 -2.26
N ASP A 331 16.14 -1.97 -3.29
CA ASP A 331 16.15 -2.54 -4.63
C ASP A 331 17.56 -2.52 -5.22
N LEU A 332 18.27 -1.38 -5.11
CA LEU A 332 19.64 -1.24 -5.57
C LEU A 332 20.58 -2.20 -4.84
N GLN A 333 20.43 -2.36 -3.53
CA GLN A 333 21.20 -3.33 -2.75
C GLN A 333 20.97 -4.75 -3.27
N ARG A 334 19.72 -5.16 -3.50
CA ARG A 334 19.40 -6.49 -4.03
C ARG A 334 19.93 -6.71 -5.43
N ILE A 335 19.89 -5.69 -6.31
CA ILE A 335 20.44 -5.76 -7.66
C ILE A 335 21.94 -5.99 -7.61
N VAL A 336 22.68 -5.14 -6.88
CA VAL A 336 24.16 -5.23 -6.79
C VAL A 336 24.58 -6.57 -6.19
N THR A 337 23.96 -6.99 -5.09
CA THR A 337 24.29 -8.27 -4.43
C THR A 337 24.03 -9.47 -5.34
N SER A 338 22.89 -9.48 -6.05
CA SER A 338 22.56 -10.57 -6.98
C SER A 338 23.53 -10.66 -8.16
N MET A 339 23.97 -9.53 -8.69
CA MET A 339 24.96 -9.49 -9.76
C MET A 339 26.33 -10.00 -9.29
N ARG A 340 26.76 -9.64 -8.08
CA ARG A 340 28.01 -10.19 -7.49
C ARG A 340 27.98 -11.71 -7.38
N GLU A 341 26.85 -12.28 -7.02
CA GLU A 341 26.67 -13.72 -6.87
C GLU A 341 26.53 -14.47 -8.21
N GLY A 342 26.56 -13.77 -9.34
CA GLY A 342 26.34 -14.35 -10.67
C GLY A 342 24.92 -14.91 -10.84
N GLY A 343 23.97 -14.41 -10.04
CA GLY A 343 22.59 -14.87 -9.97
C GLY A 343 21.71 -14.33 -11.10
N ARG A 344 20.45 -14.73 -11.04
CA ARG A 344 19.39 -14.16 -11.90
C ARG A 344 19.11 -12.72 -11.49
N GLU A 345 18.56 -11.93 -12.43
CA GLU A 345 17.99 -10.63 -12.09
C GLU A 345 17.04 -10.77 -10.89
N PRO A 346 17.22 -9.97 -9.83
CA PRO A 346 16.35 -10.05 -8.68
C PRO A 346 14.95 -9.51 -9.01
N ASP A 347 13.93 -10.11 -8.41
CA ASP A 347 12.58 -9.61 -8.49
C ASP A 347 12.44 -8.36 -7.61
N VAL A 348 12.67 -7.20 -8.23
CA VAL A 348 12.56 -5.86 -7.64
C VAL A 348 11.85 -4.92 -8.61
N ARG A 349 11.05 -4.01 -8.06
CA ARG A 349 10.23 -3.10 -8.88
C ARG A 349 11.04 -2.21 -9.83
N THR A 350 12.26 -1.83 -9.48
CA THR A 350 13.15 -1.02 -10.33
C THR A 350 13.49 -1.70 -11.67
N LEU A 351 13.43 -3.03 -11.74
CA LEU A 351 13.67 -3.82 -12.95
C LEU A 351 12.37 -4.27 -13.67
N GLN A 352 11.22 -3.69 -13.35
CA GLN A 352 9.94 -4.07 -13.93
C GLN A 352 9.25 -2.89 -14.60
N GLY A 353 8.39 -3.19 -15.59
CA GLY A 353 7.52 -2.25 -16.28
C GLY A 353 8.21 -0.95 -16.69
N TRP A 354 7.53 0.16 -16.53
CA TRP A 354 8.02 1.48 -16.89
C TRP A 354 9.35 1.88 -16.21
N ARG A 355 9.62 1.35 -15.01
CA ARG A 355 10.88 1.62 -14.29
C ARG A 355 12.07 0.99 -15.00
N ARG A 356 11.89 -0.21 -15.56
CA ARG A 356 12.90 -0.87 -16.37
C ARG A 356 13.22 -0.06 -17.61
N GLU A 357 12.18 0.46 -18.29
CA GLU A 357 12.34 1.30 -19.48
C GLU A 357 13.05 2.61 -19.15
N LEU A 358 12.67 3.28 -18.05
CA LEU A 358 13.24 4.55 -17.66
C LEU A 358 14.71 4.45 -17.22
N VAL A 359 15.07 3.44 -16.43
CA VAL A 359 16.40 3.36 -15.81
C VAL A 359 16.89 1.94 -15.53
N GLY A 360 16.00 0.96 -15.33
CA GLY A 360 16.41 -0.37 -14.87
C GLY A 360 17.36 -1.07 -15.82
N GLN A 361 17.11 -0.99 -17.13
CA GLN A 361 18.00 -1.55 -18.15
C GLN A 361 19.36 -0.85 -18.16
N GLU A 362 19.39 0.48 -18.06
CA GLU A 362 20.64 1.23 -18.01
C GLU A 362 21.43 0.96 -16.72
N LEU A 363 20.72 0.71 -15.60
CA LEU A 363 21.35 0.35 -14.34
C LEU A 363 22.09 -0.99 -14.44
N LEU A 364 21.48 -1.99 -15.07
CA LEU A 364 22.14 -3.28 -15.32
C LEU A 364 23.37 -3.11 -16.22
N GLU A 365 23.27 -2.32 -17.28
CA GLU A 365 24.37 -2.04 -18.20
C GLU A 365 25.52 -1.26 -17.52
N LEU A 366 25.19 -0.35 -16.59
CA LEU A 366 26.18 0.37 -15.80
C LEU A 366 26.96 -0.57 -14.88
N LEU A 367 26.25 -1.44 -14.17
CA LEU A 367 26.85 -2.38 -13.24
C LEU A 367 27.66 -3.49 -13.94
N ASP A 368 27.31 -3.83 -15.19
CA ASP A 368 28.08 -4.72 -16.06
C ASP A 368 29.28 -4.03 -16.74
N GLY A 369 29.51 -2.74 -16.49
CA GLY A 369 30.60 -1.99 -17.12
C GLY A 369 30.39 -1.61 -18.58
N ARG A 370 29.19 -1.83 -19.13
CA ARG A 370 28.82 -1.46 -20.51
C ARG A 370 28.42 0.01 -20.64
N ARG A 371 28.18 0.69 -19.52
CA ARG A 371 27.95 2.14 -19.43
C ARG A 371 28.90 2.77 -18.43
N THR A 372 29.07 4.08 -18.56
CA THR A 372 29.89 4.88 -17.63
C THR A 372 29.14 6.15 -17.24
N LEU A 373 29.39 6.61 -16.02
CA LEU A 373 28.98 7.93 -15.55
C LEU A 373 30.19 8.87 -15.52
N ARG A 374 30.01 10.08 -16.00
CA ARG A 374 31.03 11.12 -15.87
C ARG A 374 30.38 12.45 -15.47
N VAL A 375 31.15 13.33 -14.86
CA VAL A 375 30.74 14.71 -14.66
C VAL A 375 31.02 15.48 -15.94
N GLY A 376 29.96 15.93 -16.61
CA GLY A 376 30.03 16.74 -17.81
C GLY A 376 30.21 18.23 -17.50
N PRO A 377 30.17 19.08 -18.56
CA PRO A 377 30.05 20.52 -18.44
C PRO A 377 28.91 20.89 -17.48
N GLU A 378 28.81 22.01 -16.95
CA GLU A 378 27.72 22.40 -16.01
C GLU A 378 27.57 21.53 -14.74
N ARG A 379 28.54 20.65 -14.46
CA ARG A 379 28.55 19.74 -13.30
C ARG A 379 27.33 18.79 -13.25
N ARG A 380 26.80 18.43 -14.40
CA ARG A 380 25.75 17.41 -14.53
C ARG A 380 26.36 16.04 -14.81
N ILE A 381 25.68 14.98 -14.34
CA ILE A 381 26.08 13.61 -14.66
C ILE A 381 25.63 13.26 -16.07
N GLU A 382 26.56 12.84 -16.91
CA GLU A 382 26.33 12.31 -18.23
C GLU A 382 26.48 10.79 -18.20
N VAL A 383 25.58 10.09 -18.89
CA VAL A 383 25.56 8.64 -19.04
C VAL A 383 26.00 8.30 -20.45
N ASN A 384 27.16 7.65 -20.60
CA ASN A 384 27.69 7.26 -21.90
C ASN A 384 27.61 5.76 -22.11
N GLY A 385 27.15 5.31 -23.29
CA GLY A 385 27.29 3.92 -23.72
C GLY A 385 28.76 3.62 -24.03
N HIS A 386 29.24 2.46 -23.59
CA HIS A 386 30.54 1.98 -24.04
C HIS A 386 30.34 1.37 -25.42
N ASN A 387 30.66 2.12 -26.49
CA ASN A 387 30.89 1.52 -27.79
C ASN A 387 32.21 0.72 -27.65
N GLY A 388 32.09 -0.61 -27.65
CA GLY A 388 33.23 -1.51 -27.52
C GLY A 388 34.27 -1.29 -28.65
N HIS A 389 35.21 -0.39 -28.38
CA HIS A 389 36.47 -0.38 -29.02
C HIS A 389 37.51 -0.72 -27.92
N GLY A 390 37.95 -1.97 -27.95
CA GLY A 390 39.03 -2.44 -27.12
C GLY A 390 40.26 -1.55 -27.29
N PRO A 391 41.16 -1.51 -26.30
CA PRO A 391 42.43 -0.79 -26.42
C PRO A 391 43.27 -1.46 -27.49
N GLY A 392 43.32 -0.84 -28.64
CA GLY A 392 44.37 -1.10 -29.61
C GLY A 392 45.66 -0.51 -29.10
N ARG A 393 46.55 -1.40 -28.63
CA ARG A 393 48.00 -1.26 -28.35
C ARG A 393 48.44 -0.23 -27.32
#